data_6435db453225d950801dc37518297a05
#
_entry.id   6435db453225d950801dc37518297a05
#
_cell.length_a   1.000
_cell.length_b   1.000
_cell.length_c   1.000
_cell.angle_alpha   90.00
_cell.angle_beta   90.00
_cell.angle_gamma   90.00
#
_symmetry.space_group_name_H-M   'P 1'
#
loop_
_entity.id
_entity.type
_entity.pdbx_description
1 polymer ?
#
loop_
_entity_poly.entity_id
_entity_poly.type
_entity_poly.pdbx_seq_one_letter_code
_entity_poly.pdbx_strand_id
1 'polypeptide(L)'
;FISQALKPTQDANVALDKKKQILAALNIRDLDNIAAAAKYSEVVLADRIIDRDGNVVNPGEKGGEAAGFKLNSADYKAGRLALYVCNVDGATKYVVPVYGMGLWGPIWGYIAIGEDKNTVDGAYFNHDSETAGLGAEIKDSKKWQDLFKGKELFANGDRDHVALSVEKKVTDPKTQVD
;
A
#
# COMPACT_ATOMS: atom_id res chain seq x y z
N PHE A 1 24.33 -24.40 3.33
CA PHE A 1 25.20 -23.39 3.98
C PHE A 1 25.14 -22.02 3.30
N ILE A 2 25.16 -21.94 1.97
CA ILE A 2 25.13 -20.67 1.23
C ILE A 2 23.80 -19.94 1.39
N SER A 3 22.68 -20.65 1.40
CA SER A 3 21.34 -20.04 1.53
C SER A 3 21.10 -19.36 2.88
N GLN A 4 21.69 -19.88 3.95
CA GLN A 4 21.59 -19.26 5.29
C GLN A 4 22.45 -18.00 5.42
N ALA A 5 23.56 -17.94 4.74
CA ALA A 5 24.45 -16.77 4.76
C ALA A 5 23.87 -15.58 3.99
N LEU A 6 23.04 -15.84 2.96
CA LEU A 6 22.39 -14.80 2.14
C LEU A 6 21.05 -14.30 2.69
N LYS A 7 20.44 -15.04 3.63
CA LYS A 7 19.13 -14.72 4.18
C LYS A 7 19.03 -13.29 4.77
N PRO A 8 19.96 -12.82 5.60
CA PRO A 8 19.88 -11.46 6.14
C PRO A 8 19.87 -10.38 5.05
N THR A 9 20.65 -10.58 3.98
CA THR A 9 20.70 -9.65 2.86
C THR A 9 19.41 -9.69 2.05
N GLN A 10 18.84 -10.87 1.84
CA GLN A 10 17.53 -11.02 1.18
C GLN A 10 16.41 -10.37 1.99
N ASP A 11 16.37 -10.61 3.30
CA ASP A 11 15.38 -10.01 4.19
C ASP A 11 15.49 -8.48 4.21
N ALA A 12 16.72 -7.94 4.21
CA ALA A 12 16.95 -6.50 4.13
C ALA A 12 16.48 -5.90 2.80
N ASN A 13 16.71 -6.60 1.69
CA ASN A 13 16.25 -6.16 0.36
C ASN A 13 14.72 -6.17 0.27
N VAL A 14 14.07 -7.21 0.78
CA VAL A 14 12.61 -7.30 0.83
C VAL A 14 12.02 -6.17 1.68
N ALA A 15 12.62 -5.90 2.83
CA ALA A 15 12.19 -4.79 3.69
C ALA A 15 12.35 -3.43 3.00
N LEU A 16 13.45 -3.22 2.29
CA LEU A 16 13.70 -1.99 1.54
C LEU A 16 12.71 -1.80 0.38
N ASP A 17 12.42 -2.85 -0.37
CA ASP A 17 11.44 -2.82 -1.45
C ASP A 17 10.05 -2.48 -0.92
N LYS A 18 9.66 -3.03 0.21
CA LYS A 18 8.39 -2.71 0.88
C LYS A 18 8.32 -1.23 1.29
N LYS A 19 9.40 -0.67 1.84
CA LYS A 19 9.49 0.75 2.17
C LYS A 19 9.32 1.63 0.94
N LYS A 20 9.97 1.28 -0.16
CA LYS A 20 9.85 1.99 -1.44
C LYS A 20 8.43 1.93 -2.00
N GLN A 21 7.75 0.80 -1.87
CA GLN A 21 6.36 0.62 -2.32
C GLN A 21 5.39 1.49 -1.51
N ILE A 22 5.55 1.53 -0.19
CA ILE A 22 4.76 2.39 0.69
C ILE A 22 4.99 3.87 0.36
N LEU A 23 6.25 4.28 0.17
CA LEU A 23 6.58 5.64 -0.26
C LEU A 23 6.00 5.97 -1.62
N ALA A 24 6.00 5.03 -2.57
CA ALA A 24 5.40 5.22 -3.89
C ALA A 24 3.90 5.49 -3.82
N ALA A 25 3.17 4.80 -2.92
CA ALA A 25 1.76 5.09 -2.64
C ALA A 25 1.55 6.51 -2.09
N LEU A 26 2.53 7.05 -1.37
CA LEU A 26 2.56 8.45 -0.90
C LEU A 26 3.06 9.44 -1.97
N ASN A 27 3.24 9.02 -3.21
CA ASN A 27 3.81 9.80 -4.31
C ASN A 27 5.28 10.23 -4.09
N ILE A 28 6.00 9.51 -3.26
CA ILE A 28 7.43 9.70 -3.02
C ILE A 28 8.18 8.60 -3.77
N ARG A 29 8.76 8.96 -4.91
CA ARG A 29 9.40 8.03 -5.85
C ARG A 29 10.82 8.48 -6.19
N ASP A 30 11.55 7.65 -6.93
CA ASP A 30 12.86 7.97 -7.50
C ASP A 30 13.96 8.25 -6.46
N LEU A 31 13.85 7.64 -5.28
CA LEU A 31 14.88 7.67 -4.25
C LEU A 31 15.82 6.47 -4.36
N ASP A 32 17.11 6.72 -4.12
CA ASP A 32 18.06 5.62 -3.90
C ASP A 32 17.76 4.86 -2.61
N ASN A 33 18.45 3.76 -2.39
CA ASN A 33 18.19 2.87 -1.27
C ASN A 33 18.36 3.55 0.09
N ILE A 34 19.38 4.37 0.25
CA ILE A 34 19.69 5.08 1.50
C ILE A 34 18.65 6.17 1.75
N ALA A 35 18.37 6.98 0.72
CA ALA A 35 17.38 8.04 0.81
C ALA A 35 15.97 7.50 1.04
N ALA A 36 15.60 6.39 0.42
CA ALA A 36 14.30 5.73 0.63
C ALA A 36 14.14 5.23 2.06
N ALA A 37 15.14 4.56 2.64
CA ALA A 37 15.09 4.10 4.01
C ALA A 37 14.98 5.26 5.01
N ALA A 38 15.74 6.34 4.80
CA ALA A 38 15.69 7.54 5.63
C ALA A 38 14.32 8.23 5.54
N LYS A 39 13.80 8.39 4.33
CA LYS A 39 12.48 9.03 4.09
C LYS A 39 11.34 8.23 4.70
N TYR A 40 11.37 6.91 4.59
CA TYR A 40 10.40 6.04 5.23
C TYR A 40 10.36 6.24 6.75
N SER A 41 11.51 6.22 7.41
CA SER A 41 11.61 6.45 8.84
C SER A 41 11.16 7.84 9.28
N GLU A 42 11.33 8.84 8.41
CA GLU A 42 10.89 10.20 8.65
C GLU A 42 9.37 10.34 8.57
N VAL A 43 8.75 9.81 7.51
CA VAL A 43 7.33 10.04 7.22
C VAL A 43 6.41 9.07 7.94
N VAL A 44 6.82 7.83 8.24
CA VAL A 44 5.99 6.84 8.91
C VAL A 44 6.07 7.01 10.42
N LEU A 45 4.98 7.50 10.99
CA LEU A 45 4.86 7.75 12.44
C LEU A 45 4.53 6.48 13.22
N ALA A 46 3.77 5.55 12.62
CA ALA A 46 3.41 4.29 13.23
C ALA A 46 3.00 3.27 12.19
N ASP A 47 3.38 2.02 12.40
CA ASP A 47 2.93 0.84 11.67
C ASP A 47 1.92 0.07 12.54
N ARG A 48 0.70 0.57 12.60
CA ARG A 48 -0.37 -0.03 13.43
C ARG A 48 -0.78 -1.39 12.89
N ILE A 49 -1.31 -2.22 13.81
CA ILE A 49 -2.08 -3.40 13.46
C ILE A 49 -3.52 -3.16 13.89
N ILE A 50 -4.46 -3.36 12.98
CA ILE A 50 -5.89 -3.30 13.23
C ILE A 50 -6.52 -4.67 12.97
N ASP A 51 -7.66 -4.92 13.60
CA ASP A 51 -8.50 -6.09 13.34
C ASP A 51 -9.56 -5.81 12.25
N ARG A 52 -10.42 -6.79 12.00
CA ARG A 52 -11.49 -6.68 10.99
C ARG A 52 -12.55 -5.62 11.33
N ASP A 53 -12.68 -5.29 12.60
CA ASP A 53 -13.64 -4.28 13.09
C ASP A 53 -13.02 -2.88 13.14
N GLY A 54 -11.77 -2.76 12.74
CA GLY A 54 -11.03 -1.49 12.74
C GLY A 54 -10.43 -1.12 14.11
N ASN A 55 -10.46 -2.02 15.08
CA ASN A 55 -9.85 -1.78 16.39
C ASN A 55 -8.33 -1.90 16.31
N VAL A 56 -7.64 -1.01 16.99
CA VAL A 56 -6.18 -1.04 17.09
C VAL A 56 -5.76 -2.16 18.03
N VAL A 57 -5.10 -3.17 17.49
CA VAL A 57 -4.54 -4.30 18.23
C VAL A 57 -3.13 -4.01 18.72
N ASN A 58 -2.36 -3.29 17.91
CA ASN A 58 -1.02 -2.81 18.24
C ASN A 58 -0.87 -1.40 17.67
N PRO A 59 -0.51 -0.40 18.49
CA PRO A 59 -0.36 0.98 18.03
C PRO A 59 0.82 1.21 17.08
N GLY A 60 1.76 0.25 17.01
CA GLY A 60 3.00 0.40 16.26
C GLY A 60 3.98 1.37 16.91
N GLU A 61 5.06 1.63 16.20
CA GLU A 61 6.12 2.53 16.66
C GLU A 61 6.57 3.48 15.55
N LYS A 62 7.15 4.59 15.95
CA LYS A 62 7.77 5.53 15.03
C LYS A 62 8.90 4.85 14.23
N GLY A 63 8.98 5.17 12.95
CA GLY A 63 9.90 4.52 12.03
C GLY A 63 9.28 3.34 11.27
N GLY A 64 8.11 2.85 11.71
CA GLY A 64 7.24 1.99 10.94
C GLY A 64 7.74 0.56 10.68
N GLU A 65 8.52 -0.03 11.59
CA GLU A 65 9.10 -1.37 11.41
C GLU A 65 8.84 -2.34 12.59
N ALA A 66 8.02 -1.93 13.55
CA ALA A 66 7.89 -2.66 14.82
C ALA A 66 6.73 -3.67 14.84
N ALA A 67 5.64 -3.38 14.16
CA ALA A 67 4.38 -4.14 14.27
C ALA A 67 3.78 -4.48 12.89
N GLY A 68 2.98 -3.61 12.30
CA GLY A 68 2.28 -3.86 11.04
C GLY A 68 3.22 -4.16 9.87
N PHE A 69 4.39 -3.59 9.87
CA PHE A 69 5.43 -3.86 8.86
C PHE A 69 5.87 -5.34 8.84
N LYS A 70 5.79 -6.03 9.95
CA LYS A 70 6.20 -7.42 10.11
C LYS A 70 5.10 -8.45 9.83
N LEU A 71 3.88 -8.01 9.54
CA LEU A 71 2.77 -8.91 9.23
C LEU A 71 3.07 -9.74 7.98
N ASN A 72 2.69 -11.00 8.03
CA ASN A 72 2.79 -11.96 6.94
C ASN A 72 1.41 -12.39 6.41
N SER A 73 1.41 -13.25 5.40
CA SER A 73 0.16 -13.75 4.78
C SER A 73 -0.76 -14.45 5.78
N ALA A 74 -0.21 -15.15 6.78
CA ALA A 74 -1.01 -15.83 7.80
C ALA A 74 -1.73 -14.83 8.71
N ASP A 75 -1.05 -13.73 9.06
CA ASP A 75 -1.64 -12.64 9.86
C ASP A 75 -2.80 -11.97 9.11
N TYR A 76 -2.65 -11.70 7.82
CA TYR A 76 -3.73 -11.14 6.99
C TYR A 76 -4.93 -12.09 6.89
N LYS A 77 -4.70 -13.38 6.72
CA LYS A 77 -5.76 -14.40 6.73
C LYS A 77 -6.47 -14.48 8.08
N ALA A 78 -5.76 -14.25 9.17
CA ALA A 78 -6.33 -14.16 10.51
C ALA A 78 -7.12 -12.87 10.79
N GLY A 79 -7.17 -11.96 9.82
CA GLY A 79 -7.92 -10.70 9.92
C GLY A 79 -7.13 -9.54 10.53
N ARG A 80 -5.81 -9.65 10.61
CA ARG A 80 -4.92 -8.56 10.99
C ARG A 80 -4.54 -7.76 9.76
N LEU A 81 -4.55 -6.43 9.87
CA LEU A 81 -4.20 -5.52 8.79
C LEU A 81 -3.20 -4.47 9.29
N ALA A 82 -2.18 -4.21 8.48
CA ALA A 82 -1.28 -3.10 8.74
C ALA A 82 -1.97 -1.78 8.36
N LEU A 83 -1.81 -0.77 9.21
CA LEU A 83 -2.23 0.60 8.94
C LEU A 83 -1.04 1.52 9.23
N TYR A 84 -0.45 2.08 8.19
CA TYR A 84 0.66 3.01 8.32
C TYR A 84 0.13 4.43 8.50
N VAL A 85 0.41 5.02 9.65
CA VAL A 85 0.10 6.43 9.92
C VAL A 85 1.29 7.25 9.51
N CYS A 86 1.11 8.13 8.53
CA CYS A 86 2.19 8.91 7.93
C CYS A 86 1.94 10.40 8.06
N ASN A 87 3.03 11.17 8.10
CA ASN A 87 3.01 12.61 7.95
C ASN A 87 3.90 13.01 6.76
N VAL A 88 3.28 13.60 5.77
CA VAL A 88 3.97 14.09 4.57
C VAL A 88 3.71 15.58 4.44
N ASP A 89 4.76 16.37 4.58
CA ASP A 89 4.71 17.85 4.49
C ASP A 89 3.64 18.46 5.43
N GLY A 90 3.50 17.91 6.64
CA GLY A 90 2.54 18.36 7.64
C GLY A 90 1.13 17.80 7.50
N ALA A 91 0.83 17.05 6.44
CA ALA A 91 -0.46 16.40 6.23
C ALA A 91 -0.43 14.94 6.73
N THR A 92 -1.43 14.55 7.49
CA THR A 92 -1.62 13.16 7.92
C THR A 92 -2.17 12.33 6.76
N LYS A 93 -1.53 11.19 6.49
CA LYS A 93 -1.97 10.22 5.49
C LYS A 93 -1.94 8.82 6.08
N TYR A 94 -2.83 7.98 5.57
CA TYR A 94 -2.92 6.58 5.98
C TYR A 94 -2.61 5.69 4.79
N VAL A 95 -1.70 4.74 4.96
CA VAL A 95 -1.40 3.75 3.92
C VAL A 95 -1.88 2.39 4.38
N VAL A 96 -2.64 1.73 3.52
CA VAL A 96 -3.15 0.38 3.75
C VAL A 96 -2.69 -0.55 2.64
N PRO A 97 -2.29 -1.80 2.96
CA PRO A 97 -2.02 -2.80 1.96
C PRO A 97 -3.33 -3.31 1.35
N VAL A 98 -3.28 -3.60 0.07
CA VAL A 98 -4.38 -4.21 -0.69
C VAL A 98 -3.89 -5.45 -1.41
N TYR A 99 -4.78 -6.42 -1.58
CA TYR A 99 -4.49 -7.67 -2.25
C TYR A 99 -5.70 -8.12 -3.08
N GLY A 100 -5.44 -8.64 -4.25
CA GLY A 100 -6.47 -9.19 -5.12
C GLY A 100 -5.91 -10.22 -6.09
N MET A 101 -6.80 -10.83 -6.86
CA MET A 101 -6.43 -11.73 -7.95
C MET A 101 -6.60 -11.02 -9.29
N GLY A 102 -5.52 -10.89 -10.02
CA GLY A 102 -5.53 -10.49 -11.42
C GLY A 102 -5.82 -11.67 -12.34
N LEU A 103 -5.82 -11.41 -13.65
CA LEU A 103 -6.13 -12.44 -14.66
C LEU A 103 -5.10 -13.59 -14.64
N TRP A 104 -3.85 -13.30 -14.38
CA TRP A 104 -2.72 -14.22 -14.45
C TRP A 104 -2.05 -14.51 -13.11
N GLY A 105 -2.52 -13.93 -12.03
CA GLY A 105 -1.93 -14.15 -10.72
C GLY A 105 -2.30 -13.10 -9.68
N PRO A 106 -1.68 -13.17 -8.49
CA PRO A 106 -1.96 -12.23 -7.43
C PRO A 106 -1.43 -10.83 -7.76
N ILE A 107 -2.23 -9.84 -7.42
CA ILE A 107 -1.89 -8.42 -7.45
C ILE A 107 -1.93 -7.92 -6.01
N TRP A 108 -0.92 -7.16 -5.62
CA TRP A 108 -0.88 -6.51 -4.31
C TRP A 108 -0.38 -5.08 -4.45
N GLY A 109 -0.61 -4.30 -3.44
CA GLY A 109 -0.16 -2.93 -3.43
C GLY A 109 -0.48 -2.21 -2.15
N TYR A 110 -0.39 -0.90 -2.23
CA TYR A 110 -0.67 0.03 -1.16
C TYR A 110 -1.50 1.19 -1.67
N ILE A 111 -2.48 1.61 -0.88
CA ILE A 111 -3.29 2.79 -1.14
C ILE A 111 -3.04 3.79 -0.03
N ALA A 112 -2.68 5.02 -0.39
CA ALA A 112 -2.59 6.15 0.53
C ALA A 112 -3.90 6.93 0.53
N ILE A 113 -4.41 7.21 1.72
CA ILE A 113 -5.68 7.89 1.97
C ILE A 113 -5.41 9.15 2.77
N GLY A 114 -6.10 10.25 2.47
CA GLY A 114 -5.98 11.51 3.18
C GLY A 114 -6.63 11.50 4.58
N GLU A 115 -6.56 12.63 5.26
CA GLU A 115 -7.10 12.81 6.61
C GLU A 115 -8.61 12.55 6.71
N ASP A 116 -9.36 12.78 5.62
CA ASP A 116 -10.79 12.52 5.53
C ASP A 116 -11.14 11.02 5.59
N LYS A 117 -10.12 10.16 5.51
CA LYS A 117 -10.25 8.69 5.48
C LYS A 117 -11.14 8.17 4.35
N ASN A 118 -11.22 8.92 3.28
CA ASN A 118 -12.03 8.60 2.11
C ASN A 118 -11.32 8.86 0.78
N THR A 119 -10.66 10.01 0.63
CA THR A 119 -10.04 10.41 -0.62
C THR A 119 -8.67 9.75 -0.78
N VAL A 120 -8.46 9.08 -1.91
CA VAL A 120 -7.18 8.46 -2.26
C VAL A 120 -6.20 9.54 -2.71
N ASP A 121 -5.02 9.58 -2.08
CA ASP A 121 -3.93 10.47 -2.45
C ASP A 121 -2.96 9.85 -3.45
N GLY A 122 -2.85 8.55 -3.43
CA GLY A 122 -2.01 7.80 -4.35
C GLY A 122 -2.14 6.29 -4.14
N ALA A 123 -1.61 5.54 -5.09
CA ALA A 123 -1.60 4.10 -5.07
C ALA A 123 -0.33 3.55 -5.71
N TYR A 124 0.10 2.39 -5.25
CA TYR A 124 1.13 1.59 -5.87
C TYR A 124 0.66 0.14 -5.96
N PHE A 125 0.81 -0.46 -7.14
CA PHE A 125 0.48 -1.86 -7.38
C PHE A 125 1.65 -2.64 -7.94
N ASN A 126 1.70 -3.92 -7.61
CA ASN A 126 2.68 -4.86 -8.09
C ASN A 126 2.03 -6.21 -8.39
N HIS A 127 2.69 -7.03 -9.21
CA HIS A 127 2.25 -8.38 -9.57
C HIS A 127 3.45 -9.30 -9.81
N ASP A 128 3.27 -10.61 -9.68
CA ASP A 128 4.33 -11.60 -9.94
C ASP A 128 4.33 -12.15 -11.37
N SER A 129 3.19 -12.20 -12.03
CA SER A 129 2.98 -13.06 -13.20
C SER A 129 2.20 -12.42 -14.34
N GLU A 130 1.97 -11.11 -14.35
CA GLU A 130 1.25 -10.45 -15.43
C GLU A 130 2.12 -10.36 -16.71
N THR A 131 1.50 -10.59 -17.86
CA THR A 131 2.19 -10.56 -19.16
C THR A 131 2.58 -9.12 -19.52
N ALA A 132 3.81 -8.93 -19.96
CA ALA A 132 4.27 -7.64 -20.46
C ALA A 132 3.33 -7.09 -21.55
N GLY A 133 2.87 -5.87 -21.38
CA GLY A 133 1.97 -5.18 -22.32
C GLY A 133 0.47 -5.35 -22.07
N LEU A 134 0.03 -6.33 -21.26
CA LEU A 134 -1.39 -6.54 -20.95
C LEU A 134 -1.72 -6.31 -19.48
N GLY A 135 -0.80 -6.61 -18.58
CA GLY A 135 -0.96 -6.44 -17.14
C GLY A 135 0.22 -5.73 -16.49
N ALA A 136 1.33 -5.60 -17.20
CA ALA A 136 2.53 -4.92 -16.71
C ALA A 136 2.30 -3.43 -16.42
N GLU A 137 1.32 -2.82 -17.06
CA GLU A 137 0.94 -1.42 -16.79
C GLU A 137 0.55 -1.20 -15.33
N ILE A 138 -0.04 -2.18 -14.69
CA ILE A 138 -0.42 -2.10 -13.26
C ILE A 138 0.78 -1.74 -12.39
N LYS A 139 1.94 -2.33 -12.67
CA LYS A 139 3.18 -2.10 -11.93
C LYS A 139 3.98 -0.92 -12.50
N ASP A 140 4.15 -0.89 -13.80
CA ASP A 140 5.15 -0.04 -14.46
C ASP A 140 4.57 1.32 -14.86
N SER A 141 3.25 1.43 -15.00
CA SER A 141 2.60 2.67 -15.38
C SER A 141 2.21 3.52 -14.17
N LYS A 142 3.06 4.49 -13.85
CA LYS A 142 2.70 5.56 -12.93
C LYS A 142 1.39 6.26 -13.37
N LYS A 143 1.20 6.43 -14.68
CA LYS A 143 -0.01 7.05 -15.24
C LYS A 143 -1.28 6.29 -14.85
N TRP A 144 -1.26 4.96 -14.92
CA TRP A 144 -2.40 4.15 -14.49
C TRP A 144 -2.61 4.21 -12.98
N GLN A 145 -1.53 4.14 -12.21
CA GLN A 145 -1.59 4.25 -10.75
C GLN A 145 -2.10 5.63 -10.30
N ASP A 146 -1.77 6.69 -11.03
CA ASP A 146 -2.25 8.05 -10.77
C ASP A 146 -3.76 8.21 -11.03
N LEU A 147 -4.42 7.29 -11.76
CA LEU A 147 -5.88 7.31 -11.94
C LEU A 147 -6.65 7.13 -10.63
N PHE A 148 -6.03 6.51 -9.65
CA PHE A 148 -6.62 6.35 -8.31
C PHE A 148 -6.62 7.63 -7.49
N LYS A 149 -5.74 8.58 -7.82
CA LYS A 149 -5.63 9.83 -7.09
C LYS A 149 -6.92 10.66 -7.20
N GLY A 150 -7.43 11.09 -6.05
CA GLY A 150 -8.69 11.84 -5.95
C GLY A 150 -9.94 10.97 -5.99
N LYS A 151 -9.83 9.65 -6.19
CA LYS A 151 -10.97 8.73 -6.06
C LYS A 151 -11.38 8.60 -4.59
N GLU A 152 -12.63 8.23 -4.39
CA GLU A 152 -13.19 8.01 -3.07
C GLU A 152 -13.31 6.52 -2.76
N LEU A 153 -12.98 6.12 -1.53
CA LEU A 153 -13.18 4.75 -1.06
C LEU A 153 -14.65 4.40 -0.92
N PHE A 154 -15.44 5.35 -0.46
CA PHE A 154 -16.85 5.18 -0.11
C PHE A 154 -17.71 6.07 -0.98
N ALA A 155 -18.84 5.54 -1.45
CA ALA A 155 -19.80 6.26 -2.26
C ALA A 155 -20.92 6.86 -1.40
N ASN A 156 -21.32 8.09 -1.69
CA ASN A 156 -22.57 8.70 -1.18
C ASN A 156 -22.73 8.67 0.37
N GLY A 157 -21.62 8.71 1.11
CA GLY A 157 -21.66 8.69 2.58
C GLY A 157 -21.85 7.31 3.22
N ASP A 158 -21.99 6.26 2.42
CA ASP A 158 -21.93 4.89 2.92
C ASP A 158 -20.49 4.59 3.39
N ARG A 159 -20.32 4.32 4.68
CA ARG A 159 -19.02 3.99 5.29
C ARG A 159 -18.86 2.50 5.59
N ASP A 160 -19.87 1.70 5.31
CA ASP A 160 -19.88 0.27 5.61
C ASP A 160 -19.33 -0.58 4.45
N HIS A 161 -19.41 -0.05 3.21
CA HIS A 161 -18.99 -0.77 2.01
C HIS A 161 -18.01 0.05 1.17
N VAL A 162 -16.88 -0.55 0.86
CA VAL A 162 -15.91 0.06 -0.06
C VAL A 162 -16.48 0.04 -1.48
N ALA A 163 -16.51 1.22 -2.10
CA ALA A 163 -17.01 1.42 -3.45
C ALA A 163 -15.91 1.53 -4.51
N LEU A 164 -14.66 1.79 -4.09
CA LEU A 164 -13.53 1.91 -5.01
C LEU A 164 -13.30 0.58 -5.75
N SER A 165 -13.38 0.61 -7.07
CA SER A 165 -13.22 -0.57 -7.92
C SER A 165 -12.50 -0.24 -9.23
N VAL A 166 -11.98 -1.28 -9.89
CA VAL A 166 -11.46 -1.23 -11.25
C VAL A 166 -12.49 -1.87 -12.18
N GLU A 167 -12.95 -1.12 -13.17
CA GLU A 167 -14.06 -1.50 -14.03
C GLU A 167 -13.66 -1.43 -15.51
N LYS A 168 -14.24 -2.30 -16.35
CA LYS A 168 -14.03 -2.22 -17.80
C LYS A 168 -14.63 -0.96 -18.43
N LYS A 169 -15.60 -0.35 -17.76
CA LYS A 169 -16.24 0.89 -18.15
C LYS A 169 -16.64 1.66 -16.91
N VAL A 170 -16.07 2.82 -16.77
CA VAL A 170 -16.38 3.72 -15.65
C VAL A 170 -17.81 4.27 -15.80
N THR A 171 -18.63 4.05 -14.78
CA THR A 171 -19.98 4.62 -14.65
C THR A 171 -20.06 5.64 -13.52
N ASP A 172 -19.24 5.49 -12.49
CA ASP A 172 -19.05 6.47 -11.42
C ASP A 172 -17.58 6.91 -11.37
N PRO A 173 -17.25 8.08 -11.90
CA PRO A 173 -15.85 8.55 -11.94
C PRO A 173 -15.27 8.90 -10.58
N LYS A 174 -16.07 8.97 -9.52
CA LYS A 174 -15.58 9.24 -8.16
C LYS A 174 -14.94 8.01 -7.51
N THR A 175 -15.47 6.83 -7.79
CA THR A 175 -15.09 5.58 -7.11
C THR A 175 -14.54 4.51 -8.05
N GLN A 176 -14.55 4.74 -9.37
CA GLN A 176 -14.14 3.74 -10.34
C GLN A 176 -12.92 4.18 -11.16
N VAL A 177 -12.08 3.21 -11.52
CA VAL A 177 -10.92 3.33 -12.42
C VAL A 177 -11.06 2.30 -13.54
N ASP A 178 -10.68 2.65 -14.77
CA ASP A 178 -10.61 1.76 -15.93
C ASP A 178 -9.18 1.27 -16.25
#